data_fae700f3cbcd7a9d8f386941f0ee81e4
#
_entry.id   fae700f3cbcd7a9d8f386941f0ee81e4
#
_cell.length_a   1.000
_cell.length_b   1.000
_cell.length_c   1.000
_cell.angle_alpha   90.00
_cell.angle_beta   90.00
_cell.angle_gamma   90.00
#
_symmetry.space_group_name_H-M   'P 1'
#
loop_
_entity.id
_entity.type
_entity.pdbx_description
1 polymer ?
#
loop_
_entity_poly.entity_id
_entity_poly.type
_entity_poly.pdbx_seq_one_letter_code
_entity_poly.pdbx_strand_id
1 'polypeptide(L)'
;MCLSSKEGLKAINLALQGGGSHSAFTWGVLDRLLEDERLTFDGITATGAGSINAVVLADGLASGGRESAKKHLEAFWTRMSDLASSSIIAPSFYDRLNPTFGLEHSPGFLFVDFVSRFMSPYQLNPFDINPLRSLLNELVDFQRVRQQQMLKLFLSATSVRTGKVVIFRNKEITAEHVIASECVPFRTRAPEIGTEHYWDGGFMGNPAIFPVIYECDARDVLLVHVTPAERTDLPTSSRAILDRMEEIVFNAALMREMRVITMITQMIDEGKLSGLKRMFLHLIDAEDITRGLSASSKMNFDWKFLTHLFAMGRVRAERWLTENFELLGVKTTFDLHSKYL
;
A
#
# COMPACT_ATOMS: atom_id res chain seq x y z
N MET A 1 5.65 -14.13 27.71
CA MET A 1 6.35 -13.17 28.57
C MET A 1 5.68 -11.83 28.31
N CYS A 2 4.81 -11.36 29.21
CA CYS A 2 4.06 -10.12 29.09
C CYS A 2 5.05 -8.94 29.00
N LEU A 3 5.05 -8.21 27.90
CA LEU A 3 5.74 -6.92 27.81
C LEU A 3 5.06 -6.00 28.82
N SER A 4 5.77 -5.67 29.89
CA SER A 4 5.41 -4.60 30.82
C SER A 4 5.09 -3.35 30.00
N SER A 5 3.84 -2.89 30.08
CA SER A 5 3.39 -1.64 29.48
C SER A 5 4.25 -0.49 30.04
N LYS A 6 5.19 0.03 29.26
CA LYS A 6 5.70 1.37 29.52
C LYS A 6 4.49 2.30 29.42
N GLU A 7 4.14 2.97 30.50
CA GLU A 7 3.05 3.93 30.54
C GLU A 7 3.18 4.91 29.37
N GLY A 8 2.13 4.98 28.51
CA GLY A 8 2.06 5.89 27.37
C GLY A 8 2.30 5.30 25.99
N LEU A 9 2.81 4.06 25.83
CA LEU A 9 2.97 3.42 24.53
C LEU A 9 1.65 2.87 24.00
N LYS A 10 1.28 3.23 22.76
CA LYS A 10 0.10 2.72 22.07
C LYS A 10 0.53 1.83 20.89
N ALA A 11 0.11 0.57 20.91
CA ALA A 11 0.35 -0.38 19.83
C ALA A 11 -0.77 -0.30 18.78
N ILE A 12 -0.41 -0.13 17.51
CA ILE A 12 -1.34 -0.09 16.40
C ILE A 12 -0.95 -1.08 15.32
N ASN A 13 -1.92 -1.48 14.49
CA ASN A 13 -1.68 -2.13 13.22
C ASN A 13 -1.73 -1.11 12.09
N LEU A 14 -0.94 -1.31 11.06
CA LEU A 14 -0.99 -0.53 9.84
C LEU A 14 -1.65 -1.32 8.72
N ALA A 15 -2.49 -0.66 7.93
CA ALA A 15 -3.10 -1.21 6.74
C ALA A 15 -2.71 -0.31 5.55
N LEU A 16 -1.76 -0.77 4.70
CA LEU A 16 -1.13 0.03 3.67
C LEU A 16 -1.67 -0.32 2.29
N GLN A 17 -2.41 0.60 1.69
CA GLN A 17 -3.00 0.41 0.38
C GLN A 17 -1.94 0.46 -0.73
N GLY A 18 -2.14 -0.32 -1.81
CA GLY A 18 -1.41 -0.20 -3.05
C GLY A 18 -1.90 0.98 -3.90
N GLY A 19 -1.01 1.54 -4.71
CA GLY A 19 -1.32 2.67 -5.57
C GLY A 19 -0.16 3.12 -6.47
N GLY A 20 0.82 2.24 -6.72
CA GLY A 20 2.02 2.59 -7.49
C GLY A 20 2.79 3.74 -6.83
N SER A 21 3.22 4.74 -7.61
CA SER A 21 3.96 5.89 -7.11
C SER A 21 3.19 6.74 -6.08
N HIS A 22 1.85 6.67 -6.07
CA HIS A 22 1.04 7.35 -5.04
C HIS A 22 1.37 6.85 -3.62
N SER A 23 1.95 5.65 -3.48
CA SER A 23 2.43 5.12 -2.20
C SER A 23 3.66 5.85 -1.64
N ALA A 24 4.21 6.84 -2.35
CA ALA A 24 5.14 7.83 -1.78
C ALA A 24 4.43 8.72 -0.72
N PHE A 25 3.11 8.90 -0.81
CA PHE A 25 2.32 9.47 0.29
C PHE A 25 2.41 8.59 1.54
N THR A 26 2.28 7.27 1.38
CA THR A 26 2.44 6.30 2.48
C THR A 26 3.85 6.37 3.07
N TRP A 27 4.90 6.52 2.25
CA TRP A 27 6.26 6.76 2.75
C TRP A 27 6.30 8.00 3.67
N GLY A 28 5.69 9.12 3.27
CA GLY A 28 5.60 10.32 4.11
C GLY A 28 4.84 10.11 5.42
N VAL A 29 3.74 9.35 5.37
CA VAL A 29 2.98 8.96 6.57
C VAL A 29 3.85 8.13 7.52
N LEU A 30 4.50 7.09 7.02
CA LEU A 30 5.36 6.21 7.81
C LEU A 30 6.55 6.96 8.41
N ASP A 31 7.17 7.85 7.63
CA ASP A 31 8.30 8.67 8.08
C ASP A 31 7.91 9.53 9.30
N ARG A 32 6.73 10.16 9.27
CA ARG A 32 6.25 10.97 10.40
C ARG A 32 5.80 10.10 11.58
N LEU A 33 5.16 8.97 11.37
CA LEU A 33 4.77 8.04 12.45
C LEU A 33 5.98 7.46 13.17
N LEU A 34 7.09 7.24 12.46
CA LEU A 34 8.36 6.78 13.04
C LEU A 34 9.01 7.80 13.98
N GLU A 35 8.71 9.08 13.85
CA GLU A 35 9.19 10.12 14.78
C GLU A 35 8.45 10.12 16.12
N ASP A 36 7.25 9.54 16.18
CA ASP A 36 6.46 9.51 17.40
C ASP A 36 6.79 8.24 18.21
N GLU A 37 7.65 8.41 19.23
CA GLU A 37 8.09 7.31 20.10
C GLU A 37 6.96 6.70 20.94
N ARG A 38 5.81 7.36 21.04
CA ARG A 38 4.64 6.86 21.78
C ARG A 38 3.90 5.75 21.01
N LEU A 39 4.15 5.61 19.69
CA LEU A 39 3.55 4.56 18.86
C LEU A 39 4.47 3.34 18.75
N THR A 40 3.87 2.15 18.74
CA THR A 40 4.51 0.90 18.33
C THR A 40 3.66 0.18 17.30
N PHE A 41 4.27 -0.59 16.41
CA PHE A 41 3.57 -1.33 15.36
C PHE A 41 3.56 -2.81 15.73
N ASP A 42 2.37 -3.42 15.85
CA ASP A 42 2.21 -4.86 16.09
C ASP A 42 2.19 -5.64 14.77
N GLY A 43 1.40 -5.16 13.80
CA GLY A 43 1.32 -5.77 12.48
C GLY A 43 1.13 -4.77 11.35
N ILE A 44 1.55 -5.17 10.16
CA ILE A 44 1.29 -4.44 8.91
C ILE A 44 0.64 -5.38 7.91
N THR A 45 -0.54 -5.03 7.46
CA THR A 45 -1.14 -5.64 6.26
C THR A 45 -0.97 -4.68 5.08
N ALA A 46 -0.57 -5.20 3.93
CA ALA A 46 -0.21 -4.36 2.81
C ALA A 46 -0.45 -5.03 1.45
N THR A 47 -0.63 -4.21 0.41
CA THR A 47 -0.87 -4.66 -0.95
C THR A 47 -0.13 -3.76 -1.95
N GLY A 48 0.34 -4.31 -3.05
CA GLY A 48 1.00 -3.56 -4.12
C GLY A 48 2.21 -2.78 -3.63
N ALA A 49 2.31 -1.52 -3.99
CA ALA A 49 3.39 -0.64 -3.51
C ALA A 49 3.33 -0.39 -1.99
N GLY A 50 2.19 -0.62 -1.33
CA GLY A 50 2.09 -0.69 0.12
C GLY A 50 2.93 -1.83 0.71
N SER A 51 2.99 -2.99 0.02
CA SER A 51 3.83 -4.13 0.41
C SER A 51 5.32 -3.80 0.34
N ILE A 52 5.71 -2.98 -0.62
CA ILE A 52 7.09 -2.48 -0.73
C ILE A 52 7.43 -1.63 0.50
N ASN A 53 6.59 -0.64 0.82
CA ASN A 53 6.79 0.19 2.01
C ASN A 53 6.85 -0.68 3.28
N ALA A 54 6.01 -1.72 3.39
CA ALA A 54 5.97 -2.61 4.55
C ALA A 54 7.27 -3.40 4.74
N VAL A 55 7.83 -4.00 3.68
CA VAL A 55 9.06 -4.79 3.79
C VAL A 55 10.29 -3.92 4.01
N VAL A 56 10.37 -2.75 3.35
CA VAL A 56 11.46 -1.79 3.53
C VAL A 56 11.46 -1.22 4.95
N LEU A 57 10.28 -0.88 5.48
CA LEU A 57 10.11 -0.45 6.87
C LEU A 57 10.55 -1.54 7.85
N ALA A 58 10.10 -2.79 7.64
CA ALA A 58 10.40 -3.91 8.54
C ALA A 58 11.90 -4.24 8.56
N ASP A 59 12.55 -4.22 7.39
CA ASP A 59 13.99 -4.41 7.28
C ASP A 59 14.76 -3.30 8.02
N GLY A 60 14.38 -2.05 7.81
CA GLY A 60 14.99 -0.90 8.47
C GLY A 60 14.80 -0.93 9.99
N LEU A 61 13.59 -1.25 10.47
CA LEU A 61 13.33 -1.40 11.92
C LEU A 61 14.20 -2.51 12.54
N ALA A 62 14.34 -3.64 11.86
CA ALA A 62 15.12 -4.77 12.33
C ALA A 62 16.65 -4.53 12.25
N SER A 63 17.12 -3.66 11.34
CA SER A 63 18.53 -3.36 11.17
C SER A 63 19.07 -2.32 12.15
N GLY A 64 18.27 -1.32 12.53
CA GLY A 64 18.75 -0.21 13.36
C GLY A 64 17.63 0.67 13.91
N GLY A 65 16.40 0.15 14.00
CA GLY A 65 15.26 0.85 14.58
C GLY A 65 14.69 1.94 13.67
N ARG A 66 14.03 2.91 14.27
CA ARG A 66 13.20 3.92 13.57
C ARG A 66 13.99 4.77 12.59
N GLU A 67 15.15 5.27 12.98
CA GLU A 67 16.00 6.09 12.11
C GLU A 67 16.56 5.29 10.91
N SER A 68 16.88 4.02 11.11
CA SER A 68 17.26 3.13 10.02
C SER A 68 16.11 2.88 9.07
N ALA A 69 14.90 2.70 9.59
CA ALA A 69 13.70 2.50 8.78
C ALA A 69 13.39 3.72 7.89
N LYS A 70 13.52 4.94 8.41
CA LYS A 70 13.38 6.19 7.64
C LYS A 70 14.38 6.24 6.48
N LYS A 71 15.66 5.93 6.76
CA LYS A 71 16.72 5.92 5.75
C LYS A 71 16.51 4.85 4.69
N HIS A 72 16.03 3.66 5.06
CA HIS A 72 15.74 2.60 4.10
C HIS A 72 14.59 2.99 3.16
N LEU A 73 13.51 3.58 3.69
CA LEU A 73 12.40 4.09 2.89
C LEU A 73 12.86 5.19 1.91
N GLU A 74 13.63 6.16 2.38
CA GLU A 74 14.20 7.23 1.54
C GLU A 74 15.10 6.65 0.45
N ALA A 75 15.99 5.73 0.80
CA ALA A 75 16.90 5.08 -0.14
C ALA A 75 16.11 4.31 -1.23
N PHE A 76 15.05 3.58 -0.84
CA PHE A 76 14.21 2.87 -1.80
C PHE A 76 13.55 3.83 -2.80
N TRP A 77 12.88 4.88 -2.32
CA TRP A 77 12.16 5.81 -3.19
C TRP A 77 13.10 6.63 -4.07
N THR A 78 14.30 6.99 -3.57
CA THR A 78 15.36 7.64 -4.36
C THR A 78 15.83 6.73 -5.49
N ARG A 79 16.18 5.49 -5.17
CA ARG A 79 16.67 4.52 -6.17
C ARG A 79 15.57 4.16 -7.18
N MET A 80 14.31 4.08 -6.74
CA MET A 80 13.17 3.86 -7.64
C MET A 80 13.00 5.02 -8.63
N SER A 81 13.17 6.26 -8.18
CA SER A 81 13.15 7.43 -9.07
C SER A 81 14.31 7.42 -10.06
N ASP A 82 15.53 7.11 -9.61
CA ASP A 82 16.70 7.00 -10.49
C ASP A 82 16.49 5.95 -11.58
N LEU A 83 15.97 4.79 -11.19
CA LEU A 83 15.64 3.70 -12.10
C LEU A 83 14.61 4.13 -13.15
N ALA A 84 13.54 4.79 -12.71
CA ALA A 84 12.48 5.25 -13.59
C ALA A 84 12.92 6.38 -14.52
N SER A 85 13.87 7.22 -14.11
CA SER A 85 14.38 8.33 -14.92
C SER A 85 15.08 7.88 -16.21
N SER A 86 15.64 6.68 -16.19
CA SER A 86 16.27 6.04 -17.36
C SER A 86 15.31 5.15 -18.17
N SER A 87 14.05 5.04 -17.74
CA SER A 87 13.04 4.25 -18.42
C SER A 87 12.48 4.97 -19.66
N ILE A 88 12.03 4.21 -20.65
CA ILE A 88 11.33 4.75 -21.82
C ILE A 88 10.02 5.45 -21.46
N ILE A 89 9.41 5.13 -20.31
CA ILE A 89 8.17 5.74 -19.82
C ILE A 89 8.43 6.97 -18.93
N ALA A 90 9.67 7.46 -18.86
CA ALA A 90 9.98 8.66 -18.09
C ALA A 90 9.11 9.85 -18.52
N PRO A 91 8.69 10.73 -17.60
CA PRO A 91 7.87 11.89 -17.94
C PRO A 91 8.60 12.83 -18.88
N SER A 92 7.87 13.34 -19.88
CA SER A 92 8.35 14.36 -20.80
C SER A 92 8.51 15.72 -20.11
N PHE A 93 9.11 16.68 -20.79
CA PHE A 93 9.17 18.06 -20.28
C PHE A 93 7.79 18.65 -20.02
N TYR A 94 6.82 18.37 -20.89
CA TYR A 94 5.43 18.84 -20.71
C TYR A 94 4.72 18.15 -19.54
N ASP A 95 4.95 16.86 -19.34
CA ASP A 95 4.38 16.12 -18.20
C ASP A 95 4.88 16.69 -16.85
N ARG A 96 6.15 17.13 -16.80
CA ARG A 96 6.73 17.73 -15.58
C ARG A 96 6.16 19.11 -15.26
N LEU A 97 5.60 19.81 -16.23
CA LEU A 97 4.92 21.09 -16.05
C LEU A 97 3.42 20.93 -15.75
N ASN A 98 2.87 19.74 -16.01
CA ASN A 98 1.45 19.48 -15.83
C ASN A 98 1.14 19.25 -14.34
N PRO A 99 0.20 20.00 -13.72
CA PRO A 99 -0.18 19.85 -12.33
C PRO A 99 -0.84 18.51 -12.00
N THR A 100 -1.32 17.74 -12.99
CA THR A 100 -1.89 16.42 -12.80
C THR A 100 -0.84 15.31 -12.70
N PHE A 101 0.45 15.63 -12.90
CA PHE A 101 1.58 14.71 -12.88
C PHE A 101 1.39 13.47 -13.77
N GLY A 102 0.54 13.56 -14.80
CA GLY A 102 0.30 12.49 -15.75
C GLY A 102 1.48 12.26 -16.69
N LEU A 103 1.41 11.17 -17.47
CA LEU A 103 2.41 10.79 -18.48
C LEU A 103 1.84 10.87 -19.91
N GLU A 104 0.75 11.61 -20.09
CA GLU A 104 0.01 11.69 -21.36
C GLU A 104 0.82 12.32 -22.50
N HIS A 105 1.90 13.03 -22.20
CA HIS A 105 2.80 13.64 -23.19
C HIS A 105 4.15 12.90 -23.30
N SER A 106 4.31 11.76 -22.60
CA SER A 106 5.49 10.90 -22.74
C SER A 106 5.31 9.98 -23.95
N PRO A 107 6.13 10.10 -25.02
CA PRO A 107 6.00 9.25 -26.20
C PRO A 107 6.20 7.76 -25.88
N GLY A 108 7.15 7.45 -24.99
CA GLY A 108 7.40 6.07 -24.58
C GLY A 108 6.24 5.48 -23.78
N PHE A 109 5.64 6.26 -22.89
CA PHE A 109 4.44 5.83 -22.17
C PHE A 109 3.27 5.56 -23.13
N LEU A 110 3.00 6.47 -24.07
CA LEU A 110 1.94 6.30 -25.07
C LEU A 110 2.17 5.07 -25.96
N PHE A 111 3.42 4.82 -26.34
CA PHE A 111 3.80 3.63 -27.11
C PHE A 111 3.54 2.35 -26.31
N VAL A 112 4.01 2.27 -25.06
CA VAL A 112 3.79 1.11 -24.18
C VAL A 112 2.31 0.90 -23.90
N ASP A 113 1.54 1.95 -23.61
CA ASP A 113 0.09 1.88 -23.40
C ASP A 113 -0.63 1.34 -24.65
N PHE A 114 -0.25 1.81 -25.82
CA PHE A 114 -0.83 1.33 -27.08
C PHE A 114 -0.51 -0.14 -27.33
N VAL A 115 0.75 -0.54 -27.23
CA VAL A 115 1.18 -1.92 -27.51
C VAL A 115 0.62 -2.92 -26.51
N SER A 116 0.52 -2.54 -25.22
CA SER A 116 -0.03 -3.41 -24.17
C SER A 116 -1.51 -3.77 -24.35
N ARG A 117 -2.23 -3.07 -25.23
CA ARG A 117 -3.62 -3.41 -25.62
C ARG A 117 -3.71 -4.59 -26.59
N PHE A 118 -2.62 -4.90 -27.29
CA PHE A 118 -2.58 -5.94 -28.32
C PHE A 118 -1.63 -7.08 -27.97
N MET A 119 -0.67 -6.84 -27.10
CA MET A 119 0.36 -7.82 -26.73
C MET A 119 0.36 -8.06 -25.21
N SER A 120 0.45 -9.31 -24.83
CA SER A 120 0.57 -9.66 -23.41
C SER A 120 1.96 -9.34 -22.86
N PRO A 121 2.12 -9.21 -21.53
CA PRO A 121 3.43 -9.08 -20.88
C PRO A 121 4.39 -10.23 -21.23
N TYR A 122 3.88 -11.42 -21.51
CA TYR A 122 4.69 -12.58 -21.90
C TYR A 122 5.33 -12.42 -23.27
N GLN A 123 4.66 -11.70 -24.20
CA GLN A 123 5.18 -11.40 -25.53
C GLN A 123 6.12 -10.18 -25.51
N LEU A 124 5.81 -9.17 -24.70
CA LEU A 124 6.62 -7.94 -24.59
C LEU A 124 7.90 -8.13 -23.77
N ASN A 125 7.87 -9.00 -22.77
CA ASN A 125 8.99 -9.26 -21.87
C ASN A 125 9.23 -10.78 -21.73
N PRO A 126 9.69 -11.48 -22.80
CA PRO A 126 9.86 -12.94 -22.77
C PRO A 126 10.91 -13.43 -21.78
N PHE A 127 11.87 -12.58 -21.42
CA PHE A 127 12.95 -12.89 -20.48
C PHE A 127 12.60 -12.54 -19.02
N ASP A 128 11.39 -12.07 -18.74
CA ASP A 128 10.94 -11.67 -17.40
C ASP A 128 11.90 -10.68 -16.69
N ILE A 129 12.40 -9.70 -17.44
CA ILE A 129 13.25 -8.65 -16.87
C ILE A 129 12.38 -7.78 -15.98
N ASN A 130 12.69 -7.77 -14.68
CA ASN A 130 11.96 -6.97 -13.69
C ASN A 130 12.93 -6.13 -12.84
N PRO A 131 13.12 -4.85 -13.17
CA PRO A 131 14.04 -3.98 -12.44
C PRO A 131 13.68 -3.80 -10.97
N LEU A 132 12.38 -3.83 -10.62
CA LEU A 132 11.93 -3.75 -9.22
C LEU A 132 12.40 -4.97 -8.42
N ARG A 133 12.39 -6.18 -9.00
CA ARG A 133 12.95 -7.39 -8.38
C ARG A 133 14.42 -7.19 -8.00
N SER A 134 15.21 -6.66 -8.90
CA SER A 134 16.64 -6.38 -8.67
C SER A 134 16.83 -5.35 -7.57
N LEU A 135 16.08 -4.26 -7.61
CA LEU A 135 16.11 -3.19 -6.61
C LEU A 135 15.74 -3.69 -5.21
N LEU A 136 14.69 -4.50 -5.10
CA LEU A 136 14.28 -5.10 -3.82
C LEU A 136 15.37 -6.01 -3.24
N ASN A 137 15.99 -6.85 -4.07
CA ASN A 137 17.09 -7.72 -3.61
C ASN A 137 18.38 -6.95 -3.26
N GLU A 138 18.58 -5.76 -3.84
CA GLU A 138 19.71 -4.88 -3.51
C GLU A 138 19.50 -4.18 -2.14
N LEU A 139 18.28 -3.70 -1.87
CA LEU A 139 18.02 -2.78 -0.75
C LEU A 139 17.41 -3.44 0.48
N VAL A 140 16.79 -4.63 0.34
CA VAL A 140 16.08 -5.30 1.43
C VAL A 140 16.75 -6.62 1.78
N ASP A 141 17.16 -6.76 3.03
CA ASP A 141 17.59 -8.05 3.58
C ASP A 141 16.37 -8.90 3.97
N PHE A 142 15.88 -9.67 3.00
CA PHE A 142 14.73 -10.54 3.22
C PHE A 142 14.97 -11.63 4.27
N GLN A 143 16.23 -12.01 4.57
CA GLN A 143 16.53 -12.92 5.67
C GLN A 143 16.22 -12.23 7.00
N ARG A 144 16.62 -10.98 7.18
CA ARG A 144 16.32 -10.18 8.36
C ARG A 144 14.81 -9.98 8.52
N VAL A 145 14.09 -9.66 7.43
CA VAL A 145 12.61 -9.53 7.43
C VAL A 145 11.95 -10.83 7.90
N ARG A 146 12.43 -12.01 7.48
CA ARG A 146 11.87 -13.30 7.90
C ARG A 146 12.19 -13.67 9.35
N GLN A 147 13.33 -13.25 9.87
CA GLN A 147 13.82 -13.62 11.20
C GLN A 147 13.32 -12.70 12.31
N GLN A 148 12.96 -11.45 11.99
CA GLN A 148 12.45 -10.52 12.99
C GLN A 148 11.08 -10.98 13.52
N GLN A 149 10.86 -10.76 14.83
CA GLN A 149 9.65 -11.21 15.53
C GLN A 149 8.83 -10.06 16.15
N MET A 150 9.31 -8.83 15.98
CA MET A 150 8.69 -7.65 16.60
C MET A 150 7.51 -7.11 15.81
N LEU A 151 7.49 -7.33 14.48
CA LEU A 151 6.50 -6.79 13.57
C LEU A 151 5.96 -7.90 12.67
N LYS A 152 4.67 -8.14 12.71
CA LYS A 152 4.00 -9.12 11.84
C LYS A 152 3.69 -8.49 10.49
N LEU A 153 4.08 -9.14 9.40
CA LEU A 153 3.79 -8.69 8.04
C LEU A 153 2.79 -9.64 7.35
N PHE A 154 1.86 -9.03 6.63
CA PHE A 154 0.82 -9.71 5.85
C PHE A 154 0.74 -9.06 4.48
N LEU A 155 1.32 -9.70 3.45
CA LEU A 155 1.28 -9.19 2.08
C LEU A 155 0.18 -9.92 1.31
N SER A 156 -0.73 -9.17 0.72
CA SER A 156 -1.85 -9.73 -0.04
C SER A 156 -1.45 -9.94 -1.50
N ALA A 157 -1.82 -11.09 -2.05
CA ALA A 157 -1.78 -11.38 -3.48
C ALA A 157 -3.05 -12.11 -3.91
N THR A 158 -3.32 -12.19 -5.20
CA THR A 158 -4.45 -12.93 -5.77
C THR A 158 -3.95 -14.15 -6.52
N SER A 159 -4.36 -15.37 -6.13
CA SER A 159 -4.06 -16.58 -6.89
C SER A 159 -4.74 -16.52 -8.25
N VAL A 160 -3.97 -16.61 -9.34
CA VAL A 160 -4.51 -16.58 -10.70
C VAL A 160 -5.45 -17.75 -10.95
N ARG A 161 -5.07 -18.92 -10.44
CA ARG A 161 -5.81 -20.18 -10.66
C ARG A 161 -7.15 -20.20 -9.94
N THR A 162 -7.22 -19.67 -8.70
CA THR A 162 -8.42 -19.83 -7.85
C THR A 162 -9.21 -18.56 -7.67
N GLY A 163 -8.66 -17.40 -8.02
CA GLY A 163 -9.24 -16.07 -7.75
C GLY A 163 -9.33 -15.72 -6.25
N LYS A 164 -8.65 -16.47 -5.37
CA LYS A 164 -8.70 -16.25 -3.93
C LYS A 164 -7.56 -15.34 -3.48
N VAL A 165 -7.82 -14.58 -2.41
CA VAL A 165 -6.76 -13.86 -1.69
C VAL A 165 -5.78 -14.87 -1.08
N VAL A 166 -4.50 -14.56 -1.19
CA VAL A 166 -3.40 -15.27 -0.51
C VAL A 166 -2.64 -14.27 0.32
N ILE A 167 -2.32 -14.64 1.55
CA ILE A 167 -1.59 -13.78 2.50
C ILE A 167 -0.23 -14.38 2.77
N PHE A 168 0.82 -13.70 2.36
CA PHE A 168 2.20 -14.06 2.67
C PHE A 168 2.61 -13.43 4.00
N ARG A 169 3.23 -14.24 4.86
CA ARG A 169 3.65 -13.86 6.23
C ARG A 169 5.17 -13.78 6.31
N ASN A 170 5.68 -13.11 7.35
CA ASN A 170 7.13 -12.91 7.55
C ASN A 170 8.01 -14.09 7.12
N LYS A 171 7.67 -15.31 7.57
CA LYS A 171 8.53 -16.49 7.40
C LYS A 171 8.81 -16.88 5.95
N GLU A 172 7.98 -16.46 5.03
CA GLU A 172 8.07 -16.83 3.61
C GLU A 172 8.45 -15.64 2.70
N ILE A 173 8.35 -14.40 3.19
CA ILE A 173 8.50 -13.20 2.37
C ILE A 173 9.89 -13.13 1.71
N THR A 174 9.86 -12.97 0.40
CA THR A 174 11.01 -12.70 -0.48
C THR A 174 10.63 -11.59 -1.48
N ALA A 175 11.55 -11.17 -2.32
CA ALA A 175 11.24 -10.22 -3.41
C ALA A 175 10.10 -10.72 -4.30
N GLU A 176 10.03 -12.04 -4.58
CA GLU A 176 8.97 -12.61 -5.42
C GLU A 176 7.56 -12.45 -4.81
N HIS A 177 7.45 -12.53 -3.48
CA HIS A 177 6.17 -12.31 -2.80
C HIS A 177 5.71 -10.84 -2.86
N VAL A 178 6.67 -9.89 -2.81
CA VAL A 178 6.39 -8.46 -3.02
C VAL A 178 5.98 -8.20 -4.47
N ILE A 179 6.69 -8.78 -5.44
CA ILE A 179 6.34 -8.70 -6.86
C ILE A 179 4.97 -9.31 -7.12
N ALA A 180 4.63 -10.44 -6.47
CA ALA A 180 3.31 -11.08 -6.58
C ALA A 180 2.20 -10.14 -6.08
N SER A 181 2.45 -9.44 -4.98
CA SER A 181 1.52 -8.46 -4.41
C SER A 181 1.27 -7.26 -5.34
N GLU A 182 2.24 -6.89 -6.19
CA GLU A 182 2.21 -5.70 -7.06
C GLU A 182 1.99 -6.04 -8.55
N CYS A 183 1.83 -7.31 -8.90
CA CYS A 183 1.70 -7.76 -10.28
C CYS A 183 0.34 -7.40 -10.89
N VAL A 184 0.22 -6.23 -11.49
CA VAL A 184 -0.98 -5.83 -12.23
C VAL A 184 -1.03 -6.57 -13.58
N PRO A 185 -2.11 -7.33 -13.90
CA PRO A 185 -2.31 -7.96 -15.20
C PRO A 185 -2.16 -6.96 -16.35
N PHE A 186 -1.67 -7.39 -17.48
CA PHE A 186 -1.33 -6.60 -18.67
C PHE A 186 -0.11 -5.68 -18.53
N ARG A 187 0.40 -5.43 -17.32
CA ARG A 187 1.62 -4.61 -17.12
C ARG A 187 2.86 -5.47 -16.89
N THR A 188 2.71 -6.52 -16.07
CA THR A 188 3.82 -7.42 -15.70
C THR A 188 3.42 -8.88 -15.84
N ARG A 189 4.42 -9.76 -16.00
CA ARG A 189 4.18 -11.22 -15.99
C ARG A 189 3.83 -11.66 -14.58
N ALA A 190 2.89 -12.61 -14.47
CA ALA A 190 2.53 -13.22 -13.19
C ALA A 190 3.74 -13.99 -12.63
N PRO A 191 4.28 -13.62 -11.46
CA PRO A 191 5.36 -14.37 -10.86
C PRO A 191 4.88 -15.75 -10.44
N GLU A 192 5.77 -16.73 -10.57
CA GLU A 192 5.56 -18.10 -10.12
C GLU A 192 6.23 -18.30 -8.76
N ILE A 193 5.45 -18.74 -7.78
CA ILE A 193 5.94 -19.10 -6.45
C ILE A 193 5.49 -20.53 -6.16
N GLY A 194 6.44 -21.45 -6.10
CA GLY A 194 6.14 -22.87 -6.07
C GLY A 194 5.53 -23.35 -7.38
N THR A 195 4.26 -23.71 -7.38
CA THR A 195 3.50 -24.14 -8.57
C THR A 195 2.34 -23.20 -8.91
N GLU A 196 2.26 -22.06 -8.21
CA GLU A 196 1.15 -21.13 -8.35
C GLU A 196 1.62 -19.79 -8.93
N HIS A 197 0.71 -19.13 -9.65
CA HIS A 197 0.94 -17.82 -10.22
C HIS A 197 0.05 -16.79 -9.52
N TYR A 198 0.55 -15.55 -9.40
CA TYR A 198 -0.12 -14.52 -8.64
C TYR A 198 -0.27 -13.21 -9.42
N TRP A 199 -1.37 -12.54 -9.15
CA TRP A 199 -1.64 -11.16 -9.53
C TRP A 199 -1.75 -10.28 -8.32
N ASP A 200 -1.79 -8.96 -8.55
CA ASP A 200 -1.90 -7.93 -7.53
C ASP A 200 -2.98 -8.27 -6.49
N GLY A 201 -2.62 -8.10 -5.24
CA GLY A 201 -3.52 -8.33 -4.13
C GLY A 201 -4.74 -7.41 -4.14
N GLY A 202 -4.64 -6.26 -4.80
CA GLY A 202 -5.70 -5.26 -4.90
C GLY A 202 -7.02 -5.77 -5.48
N PHE A 203 -6.99 -6.86 -6.26
CA PHE A 203 -8.21 -7.50 -6.74
C PHE A 203 -9.03 -8.14 -5.62
N MET A 204 -8.40 -8.62 -4.55
CA MET A 204 -9.06 -9.38 -3.49
C MET A 204 -8.89 -8.78 -2.09
N GLY A 205 -7.99 -7.81 -1.90
CA GLY A 205 -7.76 -7.12 -0.62
C GLY A 205 -6.74 -5.98 -0.75
N ASN A 206 -7.19 -4.73 -0.76
CA ASN A 206 -6.32 -3.56 -0.89
C ASN A 206 -6.43 -2.58 0.29
N PRO A 207 -5.75 -2.90 1.41
CA PRO A 207 -5.22 -4.19 1.80
C PRO A 207 -6.30 -5.10 2.41
N ALA A 208 -6.01 -6.40 2.53
CA ALA A 208 -6.84 -7.30 3.33
C ALA A 208 -6.61 -7.03 4.82
N ILE A 209 -7.64 -6.65 5.56
CA ILE A 209 -7.50 -6.25 6.98
C ILE A 209 -7.62 -7.46 7.94
N PHE A 210 -8.35 -8.50 7.54
CA PHE A 210 -8.62 -9.65 8.41
C PHE A 210 -7.38 -10.28 9.05
N PRO A 211 -6.16 -10.33 8.43
CA PRO A 211 -5.02 -10.96 9.08
C PRO A 211 -4.60 -10.26 10.37
N VAL A 212 -4.59 -8.92 10.40
CA VAL A 212 -4.24 -8.19 11.62
C VAL A 212 -5.32 -8.32 12.71
N ILE A 213 -6.57 -8.55 12.33
CA ILE A 213 -7.65 -8.82 13.30
C ILE A 213 -7.42 -10.15 14.00
N TYR A 214 -7.01 -11.20 13.27
CA TYR A 214 -6.87 -12.55 13.81
C TYR A 214 -5.52 -12.82 14.48
N GLU A 215 -4.44 -12.21 13.96
CA GLU A 215 -3.08 -12.59 14.31
C GLU A 215 -2.31 -11.54 15.12
N CYS A 216 -2.83 -10.32 15.27
CA CYS A 216 -2.21 -9.25 16.06
C CYS A 216 -2.95 -9.02 17.38
N ASP A 217 -2.25 -8.47 18.38
CA ASP A 217 -2.84 -8.17 19.70
C ASP A 217 -3.45 -6.76 19.75
N ALA A 218 -2.87 -5.81 19.00
CA ALA A 218 -3.37 -4.45 18.91
C ALA A 218 -4.80 -4.41 18.35
N ARG A 219 -5.63 -3.52 18.90
CA ARG A 219 -7.03 -3.32 18.47
C ARG A 219 -7.21 -2.21 17.47
N ASP A 220 -6.25 -1.32 17.38
CA ASP A 220 -6.28 -0.16 16.51
C ASP A 220 -5.68 -0.52 15.15
N VAL A 221 -6.39 -0.19 14.07
CA VAL A 221 -5.90 -0.35 12.70
C VAL A 221 -5.92 1.01 12.03
N LEU A 222 -4.74 1.51 11.68
CA LEU A 222 -4.58 2.73 10.90
C LEU A 222 -4.47 2.38 9.42
N LEU A 223 -5.52 2.70 8.66
CA LEU A 223 -5.55 2.58 7.21
C LEU A 223 -4.90 3.81 6.57
N VAL A 224 -3.91 3.58 5.71
CA VAL A 224 -3.35 4.61 4.81
C VAL A 224 -3.95 4.37 3.43
N HIS A 225 -4.88 5.24 3.03
CA HIS A 225 -5.71 5.12 1.84
C HIS A 225 -5.23 6.07 0.74
N VAL A 226 -4.82 5.54 -0.40
CA VAL A 226 -4.23 6.34 -1.50
C VAL A 226 -5.00 6.27 -2.81
N THR A 227 -5.85 5.24 -3.01
CA THR A 227 -6.65 5.07 -4.22
C THR A 227 -8.02 5.72 -4.03
N PRO A 228 -8.43 6.70 -4.85
CA PRO A 228 -9.73 7.36 -4.67
C PRO A 228 -10.89 6.37 -4.69
N ALA A 229 -11.76 6.42 -3.67
CA ALA A 229 -13.00 5.66 -3.65
C ALA A 229 -14.08 6.33 -4.51
N GLU A 230 -14.11 7.67 -4.49
CA GLU A 230 -15.09 8.48 -5.21
C GLU A 230 -14.46 9.29 -6.35
N ARG A 231 -15.23 9.49 -7.42
CA ARG A 231 -14.96 10.41 -8.52
C ARG A 231 -16.18 11.27 -8.78
N THR A 232 -15.96 12.56 -9.01
CA THR A 232 -17.04 13.51 -9.30
C THR A 232 -17.52 13.42 -10.74
N ASP A 233 -16.62 13.12 -11.68
CA ASP A 233 -16.89 13.15 -13.09
C ASP A 233 -17.10 11.76 -13.67
N LEU A 234 -18.04 11.65 -14.62
CA LEU A 234 -18.26 10.42 -15.38
C LEU A 234 -17.09 10.20 -16.34
N PRO A 235 -16.39 9.05 -16.27
CA PRO A 235 -15.34 8.74 -17.23
C PRO A 235 -15.93 8.48 -18.63
N THR A 236 -15.48 9.22 -19.63
CA THR A 236 -16.01 9.14 -21.01
C THR A 236 -15.01 8.60 -22.03
N SER A 237 -13.70 8.66 -21.75
CA SER A 237 -12.70 8.04 -22.59
C SER A 237 -12.45 6.58 -22.22
N SER A 238 -12.07 5.74 -23.18
CA SER A 238 -11.77 4.32 -22.94
C SER A 238 -10.76 4.13 -21.80
N ARG A 239 -9.75 5.00 -21.75
CA ARG A 239 -8.73 4.98 -20.70
C ARG A 239 -9.34 5.32 -19.34
N ALA A 240 -10.03 6.44 -19.22
CA ALA A 240 -10.66 6.85 -17.95
C ALA A 240 -11.67 5.81 -17.44
N ILE A 241 -12.36 5.10 -18.34
CA ILE A 241 -13.25 3.99 -17.98
C ILE A 241 -12.46 2.82 -17.37
N LEU A 242 -11.37 2.39 -18.02
CA LEU A 242 -10.51 1.31 -17.50
C LEU A 242 -9.90 1.66 -16.15
N ASP A 243 -9.39 2.89 -16.02
CA ASP A 243 -8.81 3.38 -14.77
C ASP A 243 -9.86 3.40 -13.64
N ARG A 244 -11.09 3.82 -13.94
CA ARG A 244 -12.18 3.80 -12.96
C ARG A 244 -12.61 2.39 -12.57
N MET A 245 -12.61 1.47 -13.51
CA MET A 245 -12.86 0.05 -13.24
C MET A 245 -11.81 -0.52 -12.29
N GLU A 246 -10.52 -0.22 -12.51
CA GLU A 246 -9.43 -0.62 -11.61
C GLU A 246 -9.62 -0.04 -10.21
N GLU A 247 -9.93 1.26 -10.07
CA GLU A 247 -10.19 1.89 -8.78
C GLU A 247 -11.37 1.25 -8.03
N ILE A 248 -12.47 0.96 -8.73
CA ILE A 248 -13.65 0.31 -8.14
C ILE A 248 -13.29 -1.09 -7.65
N VAL A 249 -12.59 -1.88 -8.47
CA VAL A 249 -12.18 -3.24 -8.10
C VAL A 249 -11.26 -3.21 -6.88
N PHE A 250 -10.27 -2.32 -6.88
CA PHE A 250 -9.28 -2.22 -5.81
C PHE A 250 -9.85 -1.72 -4.48
N ASN A 251 -10.95 -0.96 -4.50
CA ASN A 251 -11.65 -0.55 -3.28
C ASN A 251 -12.75 -1.54 -2.85
N ALA A 252 -13.26 -2.38 -3.77
CA ALA A 252 -14.42 -3.23 -3.51
C ALA A 252 -14.21 -4.22 -2.35
N ALA A 253 -13.04 -4.85 -2.25
CA ALA A 253 -12.72 -5.79 -1.18
C ALA A 253 -12.63 -5.07 0.17
N LEU A 254 -11.96 -3.93 0.22
CA LEU A 254 -11.85 -3.09 1.42
C LEU A 254 -13.24 -2.65 1.91
N MET A 255 -14.12 -2.18 1.03
CA MET A 255 -15.49 -1.79 1.39
C MET A 255 -16.28 -2.94 2.00
N ARG A 256 -16.12 -4.17 1.47
CA ARG A 256 -16.77 -5.35 2.04
C ARG A 256 -16.25 -5.69 3.44
N GLU A 257 -14.93 -5.64 3.63
CA GLU A 257 -14.33 -5.87 4.96
C GLU A 257 -14.79 -4.81 5.96
N MET A 258 -14.82 -3.52 5.57
CA MET A 258 -15.30 -2.44 6.44
C MET A 258 -16.75 -2.66 6.88
N ARG A 259 -17.63 -3.12 5.99
CA ARG A 259 -19.02 -3.49 6.35
C ARG A 259 -19.06 -4.60 7.39
N VAL A 260 -18.27 -5.66 7.20
CA VAL A 260 -18.24 -6.79 8.14
C VAL A 260 -17.70 -6.36 9.49
N ILE A 261 -16.60 -5.59 9.52
CA ILE A 261 -16.00 -5.08 10.75
C ILE A 261 -17.00 -4.19 11.50
N THR A 262 -17.70 -3.29 10.78
CA THR A 262 -18.72 -2.40 11.37
C THR A 262 -19.86 -3.20 11.99
N MET A 263 -20.41 -4.19 11.27
CA MET A 263 -21.47 -5.06 11.75
C MET A 263 -21.06 -5.84 13.00
N ILE A 264 -19.87 -6.46 12.97
CA ILE A 264 -19.35 -7.22 14.12
C ILE A 264 -19.13 -6.28 15.31
N THR A 265 -18.55 -5.10 15.10
CA THR A 265 -18.33 -4.11 16.16
C THR A 265 -19.66 -3.70 16.80
N GLN A 266 -20.70 -3.44 16.02
CA GLN A 266 -22.03 -3.12 16.54
C GLN A 266 -22.61 -4.28 17.35
N MET A 267 -22.50 -5.52 16.88
CA MET A 267 -23.01 -6.69 17.61
C MET A 267 -22.26 -6.91 18.95
N ILE A 268 -20.95 -6.59 19.01
CA ILE A 268 -20.18 -6.60 20.25
C ILE A 268 -20.69 -5.51 21.21
N ASP A 269 -20.88 -4.29 20.71
CA ASP A 269 -21.31 -3.13 21.50
C ASP A 269 -22.74 -3.33 22.04
N GLU A 270 -23.60 -4.03 21.31
CA GLU A 270 -24.96 -4.43 21.73
C GLU A 270 -24.98 -5.68 22.66
N GLY A 271 -23.81 -6.25 22.97
CA GLY A 271 -23.71 -7.47 23.79
C GLY A 271 -24.22 -8.76 23.14
N LYS A 272 -24.45 -8.74 21.81
CA LYS A 272 -24.93 -9.90 21.03
C LYS A 272 -23.81 -10.89 20.67
N LEU A 273 -22.54 -10.43 20.68
CA LEU A 273 -21.37 -11.24 20.44
C LEU A 273 -20.36 -11.07 21.58
N SER A 274 -19.84 -12.20 22.08
CA SER A 274 -18.77 -12.25 23.08
C SER A 274 -17.59 -13.05 22.57
N GLY A 275 -16.40 -12.80 23.11
CA GLY A 275 -15.18 -13.54 22.76
C GLY A 275 -14.49 -13.07 21.47
N LEU A 276 -15.04 -12.08 20.77
CA LEU A 276 -14.39 -11.44 19.64
C LEU A 276 -13.71 -10.13 20.06
N LYS A 277 -12.60 -9.82 19.37
CA LYS A 277 -11.85 -8.60 19.61
C LYS A 277 -12.56 -7.41 18.94
N ARG A 278 -12.91 -6.40 19.75
CA ARG A 278 -13.43 -5.14 19.23
C ARG A 278 -12.30 -4.36 18.59
N MET A 279 -12.45 -4.00 17.33
CA MET A 279 -11.46 -3.22 16.58
C MET A 279 -11.82 -1.73 16.56
N PHE A 280 -10.80 -0.87 16.53
CA PHE A 280 -10.90 0.56 16.32
C PHE A 280 -10.23 0.90 15.00
N LEU A 281 -10.94 1.61 14.14
CA LEU A 281 -10.46 1.93 12.80
C LEU A 281 -10.10 3.42 12.70
N HIS A 282 -8.96 3.68 12.10
CA HIS A 282 -8.41 5.01 11.89
C HIS A 282 -8.04 5.18 10.43
N LEU A 283 -8.06 6.41 9.93
CA LEU A 283 -7.85 6.70 8.53
C LEU A 283 -6.91 7.89 8.35
N ILE A 284 -5.89 7.71 7.52
CA ILE A 284 -5.15 8.80 6.86
C ILE A 284 -5.34 8.59 5.36
N ASP A 285 -6.05 9.50 4.70
CA ASP A 285 -6.32 9.39 3.27
C ASP A 285 -5.65 10.49 2.45
N ALA A 286 -5.37 10.14 1.18
CA ALA A 286 -4.85 11.03 0.16
C ALA A 286 -5.92 11.38 -0.89
N GLU A 287 -7.19 11.08 -0.66
CA GLU A 287 -8.22 11.10 -1.69
C GLU A 287 -8.39 12.47 -2.36
N ASP A 288 -8.37 13.54 -1.57
CA ASP A 288 -8.45 14.92 -2.09
C ASP A 288 -7.24 15.30 -2.96
N ILE A 289 -6.07 14.70 -2.70
CA ILE A 289 -4.85 14.89 -3.47
C ILE A 289 -4.92 14.05 -4.74
N THR A 290 -5.19 12.75 -4.61
CA THR A 290 -5.11 11.78 -5.70
C THR A 290 -6.30 11.86 -6.66
N ARG A 291 -7.45 12.39 -6.22
CA ARG A 291 -8.63 12.63 -7.06
C ARG A 291 -8.35 13.58 -8.22
N GLY A 292 -7.50 14.59 -8.01
CA GLY A 292 -7.08 15.55 -9.03
C GLY A 292 -5.95 15.06 -9.93
N LEU A 293 -5.35 13.90 -9.64
CA LEU A 293 -4.25 13.35 -10.42
C LEU A 293 -4.76 12.54 -11.62
N SER A 294 -3.96 12.52 -12.70
CA SER A 294 -4.18 11.60 -13.79
C SER A 294 -3.97 10.15 -13.36
N ALA A 295 -4.68 9.22 -13.95
CA ALA A 295 -4.50 7.79 -13.68
C ALA A 295 -3.09 7.29 -14.04
N SER A 296 -2.48 7.84 -15.11
CA SER A 296 -1.10 7.53 -15.49
C SER A 296 -0.07 8.00 -14.47
N SER A 297 -0.44 8.94 -13.58
CA SER A 297 0.45 9.42 -12.52
C SER A 297 0.88 8.32 -11.54
N LYS A 298 0.11 7.23 -11.41
CA LYS A 298 0.51 6.02 -10.64
C LYS A 298 1.80 5.37 -11.15
N MET A 299 2.19 5.66 -12.41
CA MET A 299 3.43 5.18 -13.05
C MET A 299 4.50 6.27 -13.13
N ASN A 300 4.24 7.45 -12.60
CA ASN A 300 5.19 8.56 -12.58
C ASN A 300 6.05 8.51 -11.31
N PHE A 301 7.32 8.11 -11.46
CA PHE A 301 8.29 8.07 -10.38
C PHE A 301 9.28 9.25 -10.42
N ASP A 302 8.90 10.38 -11.03
CA ASP A 302 9.70 11.62 -11.00
C ASP A 302 9.90 12.07 -9.54
N TRP A 303 11.15 12.39 -9.19
CA TRP A 303 11.53 12.72 -7.81
C TRP A 303 10.73 13.89 -7.23
N LYS A 304 10.45 14.92 -8.06
CA LYS A 304 9.65 16.06 -7.62
C LYS A 304 8.22 15.64 -7.25
N PHE A 305 7.64 14.70 -8.00
CA PHE A 305 6.31 14.18 -7.71
C PHE A 305 6.32 13.31 -6.45
N LEU A 306 7.28 12.40 -6.32
CA LEU A 306 7.41 11.55 -5.14
C LEU A 306 7.61 12.36 -3.86
N THR A 307 8.49 13.36 -3.89
CA THR A 307 8.73 14.23 -2.72
C THR A 307 7.56 15.15 -2.41
N HIS A 308 6.78 15.54 -3.41
CA HIS A 308 5.50 16.24 -3.18
C HIS A 308 4.53 15.37 -2.39
N LEU A 309 4.29 14.12 -2.84
CA LEU A 309 3.42 13.18 -2.13
C LEU A 309 3.94 12.83 -0.73
N PHE A 310 5.25 12.63 -0.58
CA PHE A 310 5.90 12.44 0.71
C PHE A 310 5.62 13.59 1.68
N ALA A 311 5.81 14.84 1.25
CA ALA A 311 5.55 16.00 2.08
C ALA A 311 4.07 16.08 2.52
N MET A 312 3.15 15.78 1.61
CA MET A 312 1.71 15.73 1.92
C MET A 312 1.39 14.60 2.91
N GLY A 313 2.01 13.43 2.75
CA GLY A 313 1.88 12.31 3.69
C GLY A 313 2.30 12.68 5.11
N ARG A 314 3.45 13.34 5.26
CA ARG A 314 3.92 13.83 6.56
C ARG A 314 2.94 14.81 7.21
N VAL A 315 2.42 15.78 6.43
CA VAL A 315 1.44 16.77 6.93
C VAL A 315 0.17 16.09 7.42
N ARG A 316 -0.33 15.10 6.66
CA ARG A 316 -1.54 14.35 7.05
C ARG A 316 -1.32 13.50 8.31
N ALA A 317 -0.17 12.86 8.42
CA ALA A 317 0.18 12.08 9.61
C ALA A 317 0.33 12.96 10.85
N GLU A 318 0.97 14.13 10.72
CA GLU A 318 1.08 15.11 11.81
C GLU A 318 -0.28 15.55 12.32
N ARG A 319 -1.15 15.96 11.40
CA ARG A 319 -2.53 16.36 11.73
C ARG A 319 -3.28 15.21 12.42
N TRP A 320 -3.20 14.00 11.86
CA TRP A 320 -3.88 12.83 12.42
C TRP A 320 -3.39 12.51 13.83
N LEU A 321 -2.07 12.56 14.08
CA LEU A 321 -1.48 12.37 15.41
C LEU A 321 -2.00 13.41 16.42
N THR A 322 -2.01 14.68 16.02
CA THR A 322 -2.47 15.77 16.89
C THR A 322 -3.95 15.60 17.27
N GLU A 323 -4.79 15.21 16.32
CA GLU A 323 -6.24 15.14 16.51
C GLU A 323 -6.70 13.82 17.15
N ASN A 324 -5.96 12.69 16.92
CA ASN A 324 -6.50 11.36 17.18
C ASN A 324 -5.65 10.49 18.11
N PHE A 325 -4.44 10.88 18.48
CA PHE A 325 -3.57 10.04 19.31
C PHE A 325 -4.24 9.58 20.60
N GLU A 326 -4.93 10.48 21.31
CA GLU A 326 -5.60 10.16 22.57
C GLU A 326 -6.82 9.23 22.39
N LEU A 327 -7.35 9.13 21.17
CA LEU A 327 -8.49 8.28 20.84
C LEU A 327 -8.10 6.83 20.51
N LEU A 328 -6.80 6.55 20.35
CA LEU A 328 -6.29 5.19 20.16
C LEU A 328 -6.62 4.32 21.37
N GLY A 329 -7.18 3.12 21.13
CA GLY A 329 -7.68 2.20 22.15
C GLY A 329 -9.04 2.59 22.73
N VAL A 330 -9.64 3.71 22.31
CA VAL A 330 -10.90 4.24 22.84
C VAL A 330 -12.03 4.15 21.82
N LYS A 331 -11.83 4.69 20.62
CA LYS A 331 -12.86 4.71 19.58
C LYS A 331 -12.30 4.84 18.18
N THR A 332 -13.08 4.44 17.19
CA THR A 332 -12.86 4.72 15.76
C THR A 332 -12.87 6.24 15.50
N THR A 333 -11.95 6.75 14.65
CA THR A 333 -11.71 8.19 14.48
C THR A 333 -12.26 8.77 13.18
N PHE A 334 -12.99 8.01 12.39
CA PHE A 334 -13.67 8.51 11.20
C PHE A 334 -15.05 7.87 11.03
N ASP A 335 -15.91 8.47 10.24
CA ASP A 335 -17.23 7.95 9.95
C ASP A 335 -17.14 6.86 8.86
N LEU A 336 -17.18 5.60 9.32
CA LEU A 336 -17.17 4.43 8.44
C LEU A 336 -18.38 4.40 7.51
N HIS A 337 -19.52 4.90 8.01
CA HIS A 337 -20.79 4.81 7.28
C HIS A 337 -20.76 5.74 6.07
N SER A 338 -20.36 6.98 6.25
CA SER A 338 -20.28 7.94 5.15
C SER A 338 -19.15 7.62 4.16
N LYS A 339 -18.06 6.92 4.62
CA LYS A 339 -16.89 6.68 3.77
C LYS A 339 -16.99 5.38 2.96
N TYR A 340 -17.57 4.31 3.52
CA TYR A 340 -17.50 2.96 2.92
C TYR A 340 -18.83 2.22 2.83
N LEU A 341 -19.91 2.74 3.42
CA LEU A 341 -21.22 2.08 3.47
C LEU A 341 -22.29 2.84 2.74
#